data_f7fd10b426ae7bf7db6c05b483cc011c
#
_entry.id   f7fd10b426ae7bf7db6c05b483cc011c
#
_cell.length_a   1.000
_cell.length_b   1.000
_cell.length_c   1.000
_cell.angle_alpha   90.00
_cell.angle_beta   90.00
_cell.angle_gamma   90.00
#
_symmetry.space_group_name_H-M   'P 1'
#
loop_
_entity.id
_entity.type
_entity.pdbx_description
1 polymer ?
#
loop_
_entity_poly.entity_id
_entity_poly.type
_entity_poly.pdbx_seq_one_letter_code
_entity_poly.pdbx_strand_id
1 'polypeptide(L)'
;MGTYIKPKLFKNEIEDLLLILKNNNYSKGSIYVYGCELRKLANYFYDNGCFSFSKELAVNYYQKEIAKHSGSRYERLLKTIIKKFEIYLKTEQFPFFSKRKLEESFPADFQNAIDSFFDSCRKKGNCERTIRNKHGFIHKFFLLSDCKRITDLNENVISKACEKVLAINSDALIIWKNLFKFFCETGFLTIDYSLYIPKVSHPKKLPTTYSMEEIKKLESSFNQKTTQGIRDYAIVLLASRLGIRVGDIVRLQFENIDFKSHHLNFIQSKTKKAISLYMTADIEQALKNYIENARPKSDYNTIFLRELAPIVPISTAAVSYQIKSHLKQCGINTVNKKRGPHALRSSLATSMVNSNISYEAVRKVLGHTNPNVINSYAKLDIEKLRICALKPPVPTGNLAAFLEGYND
;
A
#
# COMPACT_ATOMS: atom_id res chain seq x y z
N MET A 1 7.23 47.84 -37.63
CA MET A 1 6.33 46.93 -36.96
C MET A 1 7.03 46.43 -35.70
N GLY A 2 6.69 47.00 -34.53
CA GLY A 2 7.29 46.63 -33.25
C GLY A 2 6.81 45.24 -32.83
N THR A 3 7.72 44.31 -32.64
CA THR A 3 7.46 43.04 -32.04
C THR A 3 7.02 43.26 -30.59
N TYR A 4 5.72 43.23 -30.34
CA TYR A 4 5.14 43.21 -29.00
C TYR A 4 5.64 41.93 -28.28
N ILE A 5 6.64 42.09 -27.41
CA ILE A 5 7.09 41.01 -26.53
C ILE A 5 6.00 40.89 -25.45
N LYS A 6 5.16 39.87 -25.56
CA LYS A 6 4.19 39.55 -24.51
C LYS A 6 4.92 39.42 -23.16
N PRO A 7 4.48 40.11 -22.11
CA PRO A 7 5.07 39.93 -20.79
C PRO A 7 4.97 38.47 -20.40
N LYS A 8 6.07 37.89 -19.91
CA LYS A 8 6.16 36.45 -19.56
C LYS A 8 5.59 36.25 -18.17
N LEU A 9 4.24 36.12 -18.09
CA LEU A 9 3.55 35.76 -16.86
C LEU A 9 4.12 34.43 -16.29
N PHE A 10 4.34 34.36 -14.99
CA PHE A 10 4.95 33.23 -14.27
C PHE A 10 6.32 32.80 -14.79
N LYS A 11 7.10 33.70 -15.40
CA LYS A 11 8.39 33.31 -16.01
C LYS A 11 9.34 32.72 -14.97
N ASN A 12 9.52 33.40 -13.85
CA ASN A 12 10.47 32.99 -12.81
C ASN A 12 10.00 31.67 -12.15
N GLU A 13 8.74 31.58 -11.80
CA GLU A 13 8.14 30.39 -11.17
C GLU A 13 8.21 29.16 -12.07
N ILE A 14 8.07 29.34 -13.39
CA ILE A 14 8.22 28.25 -14.36
C ILE A 14 9.70 27.85 -14.46
N GLU A 15 10.64 28.81 -14.55
CA GLU A 15 12.07 28.50 -14.64
C GLU A 15 12.57 27.80 -13.38
N ASP A 16 12.18 28.26 -12.19
CA ASP A 16 12.51 27.63 -10.91
C ASP A 16 11.94 26.21 -10.82
N LEU A 17 10.68 26.03 -11.24
CA LEU A 17 10.07 24.71 -11.28
C LEU A 17 10.82 23.75 -12.22
N LEU A 18 11.23 24.23 -13.41
CA LEU A 18 12.01 23.41 -14.34
C LEU A 18 13.39 23.06 -13.78
N LEU A 19 14.02 23.98 -13.02
CA LEU A 19 15.27 23.71 -12.32
C LEU A 19 15.08 22.66 -11.23
N ILE A 20 13.99 22.75 -10.45
CA ILE A 20 13.62 21.72 -9.46
C ILE A 20 13.46 20.35 -10.13
N LEU A 21 12.79 20.28 -11.28
CA LEU A 21 12.64 19.02 -12.04
C LEU A 21 14.00 18.47 -12.49
N LYS A 22 14.89 19.36 -13.00
CA LYS A 22 16.25 18.99 -13.43
C LYS A 22 17.06 18.43 -12.27
N ASN A 23 17.06 19.10 -11.11
CA ASN A 23 17.79 18.67 -9.90
C ASN A 23 17.27 17.36 -9.32
N ASN A 24 16.02 16.98 -9.65
CA ASN A 24 15.42 15.71 -9.26
C ASN A 24 15.45 14.64 -10.36
N ASN A 25 16.39 14.75 -11.30
CA ASN A 25 16.69 13.78 -12.34
C ASN A 25 15.51 13.46 -13.28
N TYR A 26 14.63 14.43 -13.55
CA TYR A 26 13.61 14.27 -14.59
C TYR A 26 14.27 14.24 -15.98
N SER A 27 13.71 13.44 -16.89
CA SER A 27 14.22 13.36 -18.26
C SER A 27 14.10 14.71 -18.98
N LYS A 28 15.02 15.00 -19.90
CA LYS A 28 14.98 16.22 -20.74
C LYS A 28 13.62 16.38 -21.44
N GLY A 29 13.05 15.27 -21.94
CA GLY A 29 11.72 15.26 -22.55
C GLY A 29 10.60 15.65 -21.58
N SER A 30 10.63 15.14 -20.34
CA SER A 30 9.65 15.53 -19.33
C SER A 30 9.76 17.02 -18.97
N ILE A 31 10.98 17.53 -18.77
CA ILE A 31 11.24 18.94 -18.46
C ILE A 31 10.73 19.82 -19.60
N TYR A 32 11.01 19.43 -20.85
CA TYR A 32 10.53 20.14 -22.04
C TYR A 32 9.01 20.22 -22.09
N VAL A 33 8.31 19.08 -21.89
CA VAL A 33 6.84 19.06 -21.90
C VAL A 33 6.26 19.92 -20.78
N TYR A 34 6.80 19.86 -19.56
CA TYR A 34 6.36 20.72 -18.46
C TYR A 34 6.54 22.20 -18.85
N GLY A 35 7.70 22.57 -19.40
CA GLY A 35 7.96 23.94 -19.83
C GLY A 35 7.01 24.44 -20.93
N CYS A 36 6.74 23.60 -21.94
CA CYS A 36 5.80 23.94 -23.01
C CYS A 36 4.38 24.16 -22.49
N GLU A 37 3.86 23.21 -21.68
CA GLU A 37 2.48 23.30 -21.21
C GLU A 37 2.27 24.43 -20.20
N LEU A 38 3.26 24.70 -19.33
CA LEU A 38 3.17 25.81 -18.38
C LEU A 38 3.25 27.18 -19.08
N ARG A 39 4.07 27.32 -20.12
CA ARG A 39 4.12 28.57 -20.92
C ARG A 39 2.82 28.78 -21.71
N LYS A 40 2.21 27.73 -22.26
CA LYS A 40 0.90 27.81 -22.91
C LYS A 40 -0.17 28.24 -21.91
N LEU A 41 -0.18 27.67 -20.71
CA LEU A 41 -1.10 28.03 -19.64
C LEU A 41 -0.90 29.50 -19.25
N ALA A 42 0.31 29.95 -19.05
CA ALA A 42 0.63 31.35 -18.73
C ALA A 42 0.15 32.33 -19.82
N ASN A 43 0.37 31.99 -21.09
CA ASN A 43 -0.13 32.79 -22.22
C ASN A 43 -1.66 32.84 -22.24
N TYR A 44 -2.33 31.72 -21.96
CA TYR A 44 -3.78 31.68 -21.90
C TYR A 44 -4.32 32.59 -20.79
N PHE A 45 -3.69 32.60 -19.62
CA PHE A 45 -4.05 33.51 -18.52
C PHE A 45 -3.87 34.99 -18.94
N TYR A 46 -2.73 35.29 -19.52
CA TYR A 46 -2.44 36.66 -20.02
C TYR A 46 -3.45 37.11 -21.05
N ASP A 47 -3.78 36.26 -22.04
CA ASP A 47 -4.73 36.60 -23.13
C ASP A 47 -6.17 36.80 -22.60
N ASN A 48 -6.50 36.27 -21.40
CA ASN A 48 -7.77 36.50 -20.69
C ASN A 48 -7.68 37.60 -19.62
N GLY A 49 -6.64 38.44 -19.63
CA GLY A 49 -6.49 39.56 -18.70
C GLY A 49 -6.26 39.18 -17.23
N CYS A 50 -5.83 37.94 -16.98
CA CYS A 50 -5.60 37.42 -15.62
C CYS A 50 -4.10 37.32 -15.35
N PHE A 51 -3.61 38.08 -14.37
CA PHE A 51 -2.19 38.19 -14.03
C PHE A 51 -1.81 37.39 -12.77
N SER A 52 -2.73 36.66 -12.21
CA SER A 52 -2.53 35.72 -11.09
C SER A 52 -3.13 34.36 -11.40
N PHE A 53 -2.80 33.31 -10.63
CA PHE A 53 -3.34 31.98 -10.86
C PHE A 53 -4.83 31.91 -10.48
N SER A 54 -5.68 31.67 -11.47
CA SER A 54 -7.13 31.42 -11.29
C SER A 54 -7.42 29.94 -11.55
N LYS A 55 -8.06 29.28 -10.58
CA LYS A 55 -8.48 27.89 -10.72
C LYS A 55 -9.53 27.70 -11.82
N GLU A 56 -10.43 28.64 -11.96
CA GLU A 56 -11.49 28.62 -12.98
C GLU A 56 -10.89 28.69 -14.40
N LEU A 57 -10.00 29.66 -14.64
CA LEU A 57 -9.28 29.77 -15.93
C LEU A 57 -8.40 28.56 -16.22
N ALA A 58 -7.80 27.95 -15.20
CA ALA A 58 -7.03 26.74 -15.38
C ALA A 58 -7.91 25.55 -15.81
N VAL A 59 -9.13 25.46 -15.28
CA VAL A 59 -10.12 24.45 -15.71
C VAL A 59 -10.57 24.72 -17.15
N ASN A 60 -10.85 25.96 -17.50
CA ASN A 60 -11.24 26.34 -18.86
C ASN A 60 -10.13 26.04 -19.87
N TYR A 61 -8.87 26.37 -19.53
CA TYR A 61 -7.71 26.01 -20.33
C TYR A 61 -7.61 24.49 -20.52
N TYR A 62 -7.74 23.74 -19.43
CA TYR A 62 -7.69 22.28 -19.49
C TYR A 62 -8.77 21.73 -20.43
N GLN A 63 -10.03 22.16 -20.31
CA GLN A 63 -11.13 21.75 -21.18
C GLN A 63 -10.88 22.08 -22.65
N LYS A 64 -10.36 23.29 -22.93
CA LYS A 64 -10.01 23.74 -24.29
C LYS A 64 -8.92 22.87 -24.93
N GLU A 65 -7.89 22.50 -24.15
CA GLU A 65 -6.77 21.72 -24.69
C GLU A 65 -7.14 20.23 -24.88
N ILE A 66 -7.93 19.62 -23.99
CA ILE A 66 -8.36 18.23 -24.17
C ILE A 66 -9.35 18.06 -25.33
N ALA A 67 -10.15 19.10 -25.65
CA ALA A 67 -11.02 19.08 -26.81
C ALA A 67 -10.24 19.01 -28.13
N LYS A 68 -9.02 19.56 -28.17
CA LYS A 68 -8.13 19.49 -29.35
C LYS A 68 -7.34 18.19 -29.46
N HIS A 69 -7.09 17.54 -28.33
CA HIS A 69 -6.20 16.39 -28.23
C HIS A 69 -6.92 15.23 -27.53
N SER A 70 -7.61 14.38 -28.28
CA SER A 70 -8.24 13.17 -27.73
C SER A 70 -7.18 12.12 -27.37
N GLY A 71 -6.91 11.94 -26.09
CA GLY A 71 -6.01 10.87 -25.63
C GLY A 71 -5.88 10.85 -24.10
N SER A 72 -6.26 9.75 -23.49
CA SER A 72 -6.26 9.57 -22.03
C SER A 72 -4.90 9.79 -21.34
N ARG A 73 -3.79 9.71 -22.08
CA ARG A 73 -2.43 9.96 -21.56
C ARG A 73 -2.10 11.44 -21.47
N TYR A 74 -2.42 12.21 -22.51
CA TYR A 74 -2.19 13.66 -22.53
C TYR A 74 -3.08 14.36 -21.50
N GLU A 75 -4.33 14.01 -21.46
CA GLU A 75 -5.31 14.50 -20.48
C GLU A 75 -4.82 14.35 -19.04
N ARG A 76 -4.38 13.15 -18.68
CA ARG A 76 -3.83 12.88 -17.33
C ARG A 76 -2.55 13.68 -17.04
N LEU A 77 -1.69 13.83 -18.05
CA LEU A 77 -0.45 14.58 -17.93
C LEU A 77 -0.73 16.07 -17.72
N LEU A 78 -1.57 16.68 -18.57
CA LEU A 78 -1.93 18.10 -18.48
C LEU A 78 -2.59 18.42 -17.13
N LYS A 79 -3.57 17.60 -16.70
CA LYS A 79 -4.19 17.74 -15.39
C LYS A 79 -3.17 17.67 -14.24
N THR A 80 -2.19 16.81 -14.36
CA THR A 80 -1.11 16.66 -13.37
C THR A 80 -0.21 17.88 -13.34
N ILE A 81 0.18 18.41 -14.50
CA ILE A 81 1.04 19.61 -14.63
C ILE A 81 0.35 20.81 -13.99
N ILE A 82 -0.89 21.10 -14.38
CA ILE A 82 -1.67 22.23 -13.86
C ILE A 82 -1.81 22.15 -12.34
N LYS A 83 -2.24 20.98 -11.83
CA LYS A 83 -2.42 20.79 -10.37
C LYS A 83 -1.11 20.96 -9.60
N LYS A 84 0.00 20.46 -10.12
CA LYS A 84 1.31 20.61 -9.47
C LYS A 84 1.82 22.04 -9.48
N PHE A 85 1.56 22.73 -10.57
CA PHE A 85 1.90 24.16 -10.68
C PHE A 85 1.08 25.01 -9.71
N GLU A 86 -0.22 24.77 -9.60
CA GLU A 86 -1.08 25.43 -8.59
C GLU A 86 -0.55 25.25 -7.17
N ILE A 87 -0.14 24.01 -6.81
CA ILE A 87 0.40 23.73 -5.48
C ILE A 87 1.74 24.44 -5.29
N TYR A 88 2.62 24.43 -6.31
CA TYR A 88 3.91 25.08 -6.26
C TYR A 88 3.77 26.59 -6.05
N LEU A 89 2.86 27.26 -6.78
CA LEU A 89 2.59 28.69 -6.61
C LEU A 89 2.08 29.07 -5.21
N LYS A 90 1.37 28.14 -4.53
CA LYS A 90 0.83 28.37 -3.18
C LYS A 90 1.83 28.06 -2.06
N THR A 91 2.76 27.15 -2.28
CA THR A 91 3.59 26.57 -1.20
C THR A 91 5.08 26.71 -1.43
N GLU A 92 5.49 27.19 -2.61
CA GLU A 92 6.88 27.23 -3.10
C GLU A 92 7.56 25.83 -3.10
N GLN A 93 6.78 24.77 -2.84
CA GLN A 93 7.24 23.39 -2.81
C GLN A 93 6.63 22.58 -3.94
N PHE A 94 7.48 21.97 -4.77
CA PHE A 94 6.99 21.12 -5.84
C PHE A 94 6.46 19.76 -5.30
N PRO A 95 5.18 19.44 -5.54
CA PRO A 95 4.60 18.21 -5.02
C PRO A 95 5.00 17.02 -5.91
N PHE A 96 6.09 16.35 -5.58
CA PHE A 96 6.52 15.11 -6.29
C PHE A 96 5.47 14.01 -6.22
N PHE A 97 4.76 13.92 -5.09
CA PHE A 97 3.67 12.95 -4.87
C PHE A 97 2.43 13.69 -4.39
N SER A 98 1.28 13.35 -4.96
CA SER A 98 0.01 13.81 -4.39
C SER A 98 -0.22 13.10 -3.05
N LYS A 99 -0.03 13.80 -1.95
CA LYS A 99 -0.59 13.33 -0.67
C LYS A 99 -2.10 13.45 -0.80
N ARG A 100 -2.85 12.37 -0.56
CA ARG A 100 -4.29 12.49 -0.30
C ARG A 100 -4.41 13.37 0.94
N LYS A 101 -4.95 14.58 0.78
CA LYS A 101 -5.30 15.42 1.91
C LYS A 101 -6.42 14.70 2.68
N LEU A 102 -6.19 14.49 3.96
CA LEU A 102 -7.24 14.24 4.93
C LEU A 102 -7.77 15.63 5.34
N GLU A 103 -8.53 16.28 4.45
CA GLU A 103 -8.98 17.66 4.62
C GLU A 103 -10.43 17.76 5.11
N GLU A 104 -10.98 16.66 5.60
CA GLU A 104 -12.34 16.69 6.10
C GLU A 104 -12.26 16.78 7.62
N SER A 105 -12.59 17.97 8.15
CA SER A 105 -12.80 18.19 9.58
C SER A 105 -14.01 17.38 10.05
N PHE A 106 -13.94 16.88 11.25
CA PHE A 106 -15.10 16.26 11.90
C PHE A 106 -16.11 17.33 12.33
N PRO A 107 -17.37 16.98 12.62
CA PRO A 107 -18.32 17.92 13.18
C PRO A 107 -17.75 18.56 14.45
N ALA A 108 -17.95 19.88 14.61
CA ALA A 108 -17.31 20.68 15.65
C ALA A 108 -17.47 20.09 17.07
N ASP A 109 -18.66 19.58 17.38
CA ASP A 109 -18.95 18.96 18.68
C ASP A 109 -18.07 17.74 19.00
N PHE A 110 -17.63 17.02 17.98
CA PHE A 110 -16.86 15.78 18.13
C PHE A 110 -15.34 15.98 17.93
N GLN A 111 -14.92 17.11 17.36
CA GLN A 111 -13.53 17.33 16.95
C GLN A 111 -12.53 17.06 18.10
N ASN A 112 -12.73 17.71 19.23
CA ASN A 112 -11.82 17.60 20.38
C ASN A 112 -11.74 16.16 20.96
N ALA A 113 -12.88 15.46 21.01
CA ALA A 113 -12.92 14.09 21.50
C ALA A 113 -12.25 13.12 20.53
N ILE A 114 -12.41 13.34 19.21
CA ILE A 114 -11.73 12.53 18.17
C ILE A 114 -10.23 12.78 18.18
N ASP A 115 -9.78 14.02 18.37
CA ASP A 115 -8.37 14.35 18.48
C ASP A 115 -7.75 13.66 19.72
N SER A 116 -8.46 13.70 20.86
CA SER A 116 -8.06 12.97 22.07
C SER A 116 -7.99 11.46 21.84
N PHE A 117 -8.92 10.89 21.07
CA PHE A 117 -8.87 9.48 20.67
C PHE A 117 -7.64 9.16 19.83
N PHE A 118 -7.29 10.01 18.85
CA PHE A 118 -6.09 9.81 18.05
C PHE A 118 -4.82 9.93 18.90
N ASP A 119 -4.76 10.85 19.85
CA ASP A 119 -3.62 10.98 20.75
C ASP A 119 -3.48 9.75 21.65
N SER A 120 -4.59 9.23 22.19
CA SER A 120 -4.60 7.94 22.88
C SER A 120 -4.06 6.80 22.00
N CYS A 121 -4.46 6.78 20.72
CA CYS A 121 -3.96 5.80 19.80
C CYS A 121 -2.45 5.94 19.53
N ARG A 122 -1.91 7.16 19.43
CA ARG A 122 -0.47 7.42 19.29
C ARG A 122 0.30 6.97 20.53
N LYS A 123 -0.21 7.30 21.72
CA LYS A 123 0.37 6.84 23.00
C LYS A 123 0.40 5.30 23.10
N LYS A 124 -0.58 4.60 22.53
CA LYS A 124 -0.61 3.13 22.41
C LYS A 124 0.30 2.58 21.30
N GLY A 125 1.14 3.41 20.67
CA GLY A 125 2.12 3.00 19.66
C GLY A 125 1.56 2.76 18.25
N ASN A 126 0.35 3.24 17.93
CA ASN A 126 -0.15 3.15 16.56
C ASN A 126 0.64 4.06 15.62
N CYS A 127 1.10 3.53 14.49
CA CYS A 127 1.78 4.33 13.48
C CYS A 127 0.80 5.26 12.73
N GLU A 128 1.31 6.34 12.14
CA GLU A 128 0.53 7.36 11.42
C GLU A 128 -0.33 6.77 10.28
N ARG A 129 0.11 5.70 9.64
CA ARG A 129 -0.72 4.99 8.65
C ARG A 129 -1.98 4.39 9.28
N THR A 130 -1.85 3.80 10.48
CA THR A 130 -2.99 3.25 11.22
C THR A 130 -3.95 4.36 11.66
N ILE A 131 -3.40 5.49 12.15
CA ILE A 131 -4.19 6.68 12.52
C ILE A 131 -4.97 7.18 11.29
N ARG A 132 -4.31 7.32 10.15
CA ARG A 132 -4.97 7.75 8.90
C ARG A 132 -6.09 6.81 8.46
N ASN A 133 -5.91 5.51 8.60
CA ASN A 133 -6.97 4.55 8.29
C ASN A 133 -8.15 4.70 9.26
N LYS A 134 -7.88 4.84 10.56
CA LYS A 134 -8.93 5.10 11.56
C LYS A 134 -9.68 6.39 11.26
N HIS A 135 -8.97 7.46 10.91
CA HIS A 135 -9.57 8.72 10.49
C HIS A 135 -10.57 8.52 9.35
N GLY A 136 -10.18 7.81 8.28
CA GLY A 136 -11.06 7.53 7.16
C GLY A 136 -12.31 6.72 7.55
N PHE A 137 -12.19 5.78 8.49
CA PHE A 137 -13.34 5.02 8.99
C PHE A 137 -14.25 5.88 9.88
N ILE A 138 -13.69 6.75 10.73
CA ILE A 138 -14.46 7.65 11.58
C ILE A 138 -15.21 8.68 10.71
N HIS A 139 -14.51 9.27 9.73
CA HIS A 139 -15.14 10.17 8.77
C HIS A 139 -16.32 9.50 8.06
N LYS A 140 -16.16 8.23 7.67
CA LYS A 140 -17.22 7.45 7.07
C LYS A 140 -18.45 7.27 7.97
N PHE A 141 -18.27 7.22 9.31
CA PHE A 141 -19.39 7.21 10.24
C PHE A 141 -20.24 8.46 10.07
N PHE A 142 -19.63 9.64 10.17
CA PHE A 142 -20.36 10.92 10.04
C PHE A 142 -21.01 11.10 8.68
N LEU A 143 -20.37 10.62 7.62
CA LEU A 143 -20.94 10.65 6.27
C LEU A 143 -22.20 9.76 6.13
N LEU A 144 -22.21 8.59 6.77
CA LEU A 144 -23.32 7.63 6.66
C LEU A 144 -24.45 7.90 7.65
N SER A 145 -24.14 8.49 8.80
CA SER A 145 -25.10 8.81 9.87
C SER A 145 -25.74 10.17 9.72
N ASP A 146 -25.09 11.09 8.97
CA ASP A 146 -25.43 12.53 8.92
C ASP A 146 -25.49 13.19 10.31
N CYS A 147 -24.79 12.62 11.29
CA CYS A 147 -24.72 13.11 12.67
C CYS A 147 -23.80 14.34 12.73
N LYS A 148 -24.31 15.49 13.11
CA LYS A 148 -23.56 16.76 13.17
C LYS A 148 -23.34 17.26 14.58
N ARG A 149 -24.27 16.95 15.51
CA ARG A 149 -24.22 17.35 16.91
C ARG A 149 -24.29 16.14 17.83
N ILE A 150 -23.78 16.28 19.05
CA ILE A 150 -23.86 15.21 20.06
C ILE A 150 -25.33 14.83 20.33
N THR A 151 -26.26 15.82 20.32
CA THR A 151 -27.67 15.60 20.53
C THR A 151 -28.33 14.76 19.44
N ASP A 152 -27.75 14.68 18.25
CA ASP A 152 -28.28 13.88 17.14
C ASP A 152 -27.95 12.39 17.32
N LEU A 153 -27.00 12.08 18.23
CA LEU A 153 -26.52 10.72 18.43
C LEU A 153 -27.52 9.90 19.24
N ASN A 154 -28.00 8.83 18.65
CA ASN A 154 -28.89 7.87 19.29
C ASN A 154 -28.72 6.48 18.69
N GLU A 155 -29.37 5.48 19.28
CA GLU A 155 -29.31 4.08 18.85
C GLU A 155 -29.68 3.90 17.38
N ASN A 156 -30.75 4.54 16.91
CA ASN A 156 -31.23 4.41 15.52
C ASN A 156 -30.21 4.96 14.51
N VAL A 157 -29.56 6.07 14.83
CA VAL A 157 -28.51 6.67 13.97
C VAL A 157 -27.32 5.73 13.84
N ILE A 158 -26.89 5.11 14.96
CA ILE A 158 -25.78 4.15 14.97
C ILE A 158 -26.16 2.89 14.20
N SER A 159 -27.35 2.31 14.46
CA SER A 159 -27.80 1.08 13.80
C SER A 159 -27.91 1.26 12.28
N LYS A 160 -28.49 2.35 11.81
CA LYS A 160 -28.57 2.67 10.38
C LYS A 160 -27.19 2.87 9.74
N ALA A 161 -26.26 3.51 10.45
CA ALA A 161 -24.89 3.66 9.96
C ALA A 161 -24.18 2.30 9.88
N CYS A 162 -24.39 1.42 10.87
CA CYS A 162 -23.84 0.06 10.87
C CYS A 162 -24.37 -0.79 9.71
N GLU A 163 -25.68 -0.74 9.44
CA GLU A 163 -26.29 -1.45 8.30
C GLU A 163 -25.66 -1.01 6.97
N LYS A 164 -25.58 0.30 6.75
CA LYS A 164 -24.98 0.85 5.52
C LYS A 164 -23.52 0.48 5.36
N VAL A 165 -22.73 0.43 6.44
CA VAL A 165 -21.30 0.12 6.36
C VAL A 165 -21.03 -1.35 6.24
N LEU A 166 -21.88 -2.25 6.76
CA LEU A 166 -21.73 -3.70 6.62
C LEU A 166 -21.72 -4.13 5.15
N ALA A 167 -22.54 -3.51 4.31
CA ALA A 167 -22.55 -3.77 2.88
C ALA A 167 -21.26 -3.33 2.16
N ILE A 168 -20.47 -2.44 2.76
CA ILE A 168 -19.29 -1.84 2.11
C ILE A 168 -17.99 -2.35 2.72
N ASN A 169 -17.85 -2.27 4.04
CA ASN A 169 -16.62 -2.64 4.75
C ASN A 169 -16.88 -2.80 6.26
N SER A 170 -16.98 -4.02 6.71
CA SER A 170 -17.22 -4.36 8.11
C SER A 170 -16.07 -4.03 9.08
N ASP A 171 -14.84 -3.80 8.58
CA ASP A 171 -13.70 -3.40 9.43
C ASP A 171 -13.94 -2.05 10.12
N ALA A 172 -14.79 -1.20 9.53
CA ALA A 172 -15.16 0.10 10.11
C ALA A 172 -15.82 -0.07 11.49
N LEU A 173 -16.65 -1.09 11.67
CA LEU A 173 -17.37 -1.33 12.92
C LEU A 173 -16.43 -1.54 14.12
N ILE A 174 -15.29 -2.18 13.90
CA ILE A 174 -14.27 -2.36 14.96
C ILE A 174 -13.72 -1.00 15.40
N ILE A 175 -13.51 -0.10 14.45
CA ILE A 175 -12.98 1.24 14.75
C ILE A 175 -14.05 2.10 15.44
N TRP A 176 -15.28 2.06 14.96
CA TRP A 176 -16.40 2.78 15.58
C TRP A 176 -16.67 2.30 17.00
N LYS A 177 -16.67 0.97 17.21
CA LYS A 177 -16.82 0.40 18.55
C LYS A 177 -15.74 0.91 19.51
N ASN A 178 -14.48 0.93 19.08
CA ASN A 178 -13.39 1.43 19.89
C ASN A 178 -13.48 2.95 20.13
N LEU A 179 -14.00 3.72 19.17
CA LEU A 179 -14.22 5.16 19.31
C LEU A 179 -15.30 5.45 20.37
N PHE A 180 -16.49 4.84 20.22
CA PHE A 180 -17.60 5.09 21.15
C PHE A 180 -17.31 4.59 22.57
N LYS A 181 -16.61 3.45 22.68
CA LYS A 181 -16.12 2.99 23.97
C LYS A 181 -15.18 4.01 24.61
N PHE A 182 -14.24 4.57 23.85
CA PHE A 182 -13.34 5.62 24.32
C PHE A 182 -14.11 6.88 24.74
N PHE A 183 -15.12 7.29 24.00
CA PHE A 183 -15.94 8.44 24.32
C PHE A 183 -16.70 8.25 25.64
N CYS A 184 -17.20 7.06 25.92
CA CYS A 184 -17.82 6.73 27.20
C CYS A 184 -16.77 6.69 28.35
N GLU A 185 -15.66 6.01 28.14
CA GLU A 185 -14.58 5.89 29.14
C GLU A 185 -13.95 7.23 29.54
N THR A 186 -13.97 8.22 28.64
CA THR A 186 -13.45 9.58 28.91
C THR A 186 -14.49 10.56 29.40
N GLY A 187 -15.75 10.12 29.56
CA GLY A 187 -16.86 10.97 29.98
C GLY A 187 -17.37 11.97 28.94
N PHE A 188 -16.92 11.85 27.68
CA PHE A 188 -17.43 12.66 26.59
C PHE A 188 -18.89 12.30 26.25
N LEU A 189 -19.26 11.04 26.37
CA LEU A 189 -20.61 10.54 26.27
C LEU A 189 -21.02 9.83 27.56
N THR A 190 -22.26 10.04 27.98
CA THR A 190 -22.85 9.37 29.16
C THR A 190 -23.35 7.96 28.84
N ILE A 191 -23.67 7.69 27.57
CA ILE A 191 -24.17 6.40 27.09
C ILE A 191 -23.07 5.68 26.30
N ASP A 192 -22.85 4.40 26.60
CA ASP A 192 -21.91 3.56 25.84
C ASP A 192 -22.55 3.04 24.54
N TYR A 193 -22.49 3.85 23.51
CA TYR A 193 -22.97 3.48 22.18
C TYR A 193 -22.16 2.35 21.52
N SER A 194 -21.04 1.93 22.07
CA SER A 194 -20.29 0.79 21.54
C SER A 194 -21.06 -0.52 21.66
N LEU A 195 -22.04 -0.58 22.57
CA LEU A 195 -22.91 -1.74 22.80
C LEU A 195 -23.87 -1.99 21.63
N TYR A 196 -24.28 -0.94 20.93
CA TYR A 196 -25.18 -1.01 19.76
C TYR A 196 -24.44 -1.36 18.47
N ILE A 197 -23.11 -1.44 18.50
CA ILE A 197 -22.31 -1.81 17.33
C ILE A 197 -22.11 -3.31 17.28
N PRO A 198 -22.59 -4.02 16.24
CA PRO A 198 -22.52 -5.46 16.16
C PRO A 198 -21.07 -5.96 16.14
N LYS A 199 -20.85 -7.09 16.80
CA LYS A 199 -19.56 -7.79 16.75
C LYS A 199 -19.45 -8.51 15.42
N VAL A 200 -18.50 -8.09 14.60
CA VAL A 200 -18.21 -8.76 13.33
C VAL A 200 -17.21 -9.88 13.56
N SER A 201 -17.59 -11.08 13.20
CA SER A 201 -16.67 -12.22 13.12
C SER A 201 -16.30 -12.45 11.66
N HIS A 202 -15.03 -12.28 11.34
CA HIS A 202 -14.54 -12.67 10.02
C HIS A 202 -14.13 -14.15 10.04
N PRO A 203 -14.70 -14.99 9.16
CA PRO A 203 -14.24 -16.37 9.05
C PRO A 203 -12.75 -16.37 8.73
N LYS A 204 -11.97 -17.12 9.51
CA LYS A 204 -10.52 -17.27 9.28
C LYS A 204 -10.31 -18.04 7.98
N LYS A 205 -10.11 -17.30 6.89
CA LYS A 205 -9.77 -17.90 5.60
C LYS A 205 -8.38 -18.55 5.69
N LEU A 206 -8.26 -19.72 5.09
CA LEU A 206 -6.96 -20.37 4.93
C LEU A 206 -6.01 -19.47 4.12
N PRO A 207 -4.71 -19.45 4.44
CA PRO A 207 -3.73 -18.76 3.61
C PRO A 207 -3.76 -19.32 2.19
N THR A 208 -3.82 -18.42 1.21
CA THR A 208 -3.66 -18.83 -0.17
C THR A 208 -2.17 -18.84 -0.51
N THR A 209 -1.71 -19.94 -1.08
CA THR A 209 -0.29 -20.19 -1.35
C THR A 209 -0.04 -20.49 -2.81
N TYR A 210 1.20 -20.33 -3.22
CA TYR A 210 1.72 -20.72 -4.52
C TYR A 210 2.65 -21.91 -4.35
N SER A 211 2.68 -22.81 -5.32
CA SER A 211 3.61 -23.94 -5.32
C SER A 211 5.06 -23.47 -5.53
N MET A 212 6.02 -24.33 -5.27
CA MET A 212 7.43 -24.01 -5.51
C MET A 212 7.72 -23.78 -7.00
N GLU A 213 7.03 -24.52 -7.88
CA GLU A 213 7.10 -24.37 -9.34
C GLU A 213 6.52 -23.00 -9.77
N GLU A 214 5.35 -22.61 -9.22
CA GLU A 214 4.75 -21.29 -9.46
C GLU A 214 5.70 -20.17 -9.00
N ILE A 215 6.36 -20.31 -7.85
CA ILE A 215 7.32 -19.34 -7.33
C ILE A 215 8.57 -19.27 -8.22
N LYS A 216 9.16 -20.39 -8.62
CA LYS A 216 10.29 -20.43 -9.54
C LYS A 216 9.94 -19.80 -10.89
N LYS A 217 8.75 -20.08 -11.41
CA LYS A 217 8.24 -19.46 -12.64
C LYS A 217 8.09 -17.94 -12.50
N LEU A 218 7.63 -17.46 -11.34
CA LEU A 218 7.59 -16.02 -11.04
C LEU A 218 9.00 -15.43 -10.98
N GLU A 219 9.93 -16.05 -10.25
CA GLU A 219 11.31 -15.58 -10.11
C GLU A 219 12.02 -15.47 -11.46
N SER A 220 11.84 -16.45 -12.35
CA SER A 220 12.44 -16.46 -13.69
C SER A 220 11.80 -15.49 -14.68
N SER A 221 10.65 -14.90 -14.35
CA SER A 221 9.94 -13.99 -15.26
C SER A 221 10.53 -12.58 -15.34
N PHE A 222 11.41 -12.23 -14.39
CA PHE A 222 12.00 -10.89 -14.36
C PHE A 222 13.14 -10.78 -15.37
N ASN A 223 13.02 -9.80 -16.26
CA ASN A 223 14.03 -9.56 -17.30
C ASN A 223 15.30 -8.91 -16.69
N GLN A 224 16.29 -9.72 -16.37
CA GLN A 224 17.55 -9.27 -15.78
C GLN A 224 18.49 -8.52 -16.76
N LYS A 225 18.03 -8.22 -17.98
CA LYS A 225 18.72 -7.32 -18.91
C LYS A 225 18.32 -5.85 -18.71
N THR A 226 17.32 -5.57 -17.88
CA THR A 226 16.85 -4.21 -17.58
C THR A 226 17.12 -3.87 -16.12
N THR A 227 17.45 -2.62 -15.82
CA THR A 227 17.70 -2.11 -14.46
C THR A 227 16.49 -2.36 -13.55
N GLN A 228 15.27 -2.17 -14.06
CA GLN A 228 14.04 -2.48 -13.34
C GLN A 228 13.92 -3.96 -13.03
N GLY A 229 14.18 -4.83 -14.00
CA GLY A 229 14.07 -6.28 -13.81
C GLY A 229 15.10 -6.83 -12.83
N ILE A 230 16.35 -6.32 -12.86
CA ILE A 230 17.40 -6.66 -11.88
C ILE A 230 16.94 -6.30 -10.46
N ARG A 231 16.42 -5.07 -10.28
CA ARG A 231 15.87 -4.62 -8.99
C ARG A 231 14.73 -5.50 -8.50
N ASP A 232 13.75 -5.72 -9.37
CA ASP A 232 12.50 -6.41 -9.01
C ASP A 232 12.76 -7.90 -8.74
N TYR A 233 13.75 -8.50 -9.44
CA TYR A 233 14.24 -9.86 -9.17
C TYR A 233 14.84 -9.97 -7.76
N ALA A 234 15.77 -9.08 -7.39
CA ALA A 234 16.34 -9.06 -6.04
C ALA A 234 15.26 -8.91 -4.95
N ILE A 235 14.27 -8.02 -5.16
CA ILE A 235 13.15 -7.82 -4.24
C ILE A 235 12.31 -9.10 -4.09
N VAL A 236 12.05 -9.79 -5.20
CA VAL A 236 11.23 -11.01 -5.18
C VAL A 236 11.95 -12.14 -4.46
N LEU A 237 13.25 -12.33 -4.65
CA LEU A 237 14.03 -13.33 -3.90
C LEU A 237 13.98 -13.08 -2.39
N LEU A 238 14.11 -11.83 -1.94
CA LEU A 238 13.97 -11.49 -0.52
C LEU A 238 12.58 -11.83 0.03
N ALA A 239 11.53 -11.63 -0.78
CA ALA A 239 10.17 -11.92 -0.38
C ALA A 239 9.82 -13.41 -0.41
N SER A 240 10.26 -14.15 -1.44
CA SER A 240 9.91 -15.54 -1.67
C SER A 240 10.77 -16.51 -0.87
N ARG A 241 12.09 -16.24 -0.75
CA ARG A 241 13.04 -17.16 -0.13
C ARG A 241 13.39 -16.85 1.32
N LEU A 242 13.43 -15.57 1.68
CA LEU A 242 13.64 -15.15 3.07
C LEU A 242 12.34 -14.74 3.77
N GLY A 243 11.25 -14.61 3.03
CA GLY A 243 9.95 -14.25 3.58
C GLY A 243 9.91 -12.86 4.23
N ILE A 244 10.81 -11.95 3.86
CA ILE A 244 10.87 -10.60 4.41
C ILE A 244 9.60 -9.83 4.03
N ARG A 245 9.03 -9.09 4.97
CA ARG A 245 7.84 -8.26 4.66
C ARG A 245 8.21 -7.14 3.69
N VAL A 246 7.37 -6.90 2.68
CA VAL A 246 7.63 -5.85 1.69
C VAL A 246 7.92 -4.49 2.31
N GLY A 247 7.27 -4.17 3.44
CA GLY A 247 7.54 -2.93 4.17
C GLY A 247 8.95 -2.87 4.78
N ASP A 248 9.56 -4.00 5.08
CA ASP A 248 10.93 -4.09 5.56
C ASP A 248 11.91 -4.08 4.38
N ILE A 249 11.61 -4.82 3.29
CA ILE A 249 12.42 -4.83 2.05
C ILE A 249 12.63 -3.41 1.50
N VAL A 250 11.58 -2.61 1.37
CA VAL A 250 11.69 -1.24 0.82
C VAL A 250 12.42 -0.26 1.74
N ARG A 251 12.69 -0.64 2.98
CA ARG A 251 13.44 0.15 3.96
C ARG A 251 14.84 -0.36 4.23
N LEU A 252 15.25 -1.46 3.61
CA LEU A 252 16.61 -1.96 3.75
C LEU A 252 17.62 -0.89 3.36
N GLN A 253 18.64 -0.73 4.19
CA GLN A 253 19.76 0.17 4.02
C GLN A 253 21.05 -0.62 3.80
N PHE A 254 22.10 0.00 3.31
CA PHE A 254 23.38 -0.67 3.08
C PHE A 254 23.93 -1.29 4.36
N GLU A 255 23.78 -0.65 5.50
CA GLU A 255 24.20 -1.14 6.82
C GLU A 255 23.50 -2.43 7.25
N ASN A 256 22.37 -2.77 6.62
CA ASN A 256 21.66 -4.01 6.92
C ASN A 256 22.25 -5.23 6.23
N ILE A 257 23.16 -5.05 5.24
CA ILE A 257 23.78 -6.15 4.50
C ILE A 257 25.20 -6.36 5.00
N ASP A 258 25.48 -7.54 5.50
CA ASP A 258 26.83 -7.99 5.79
C ASP A 258 27.22 -9.07 4.78
N PHE A 259 27.93 -8.66 3.74
CA PHE A 259 28.44 -9.57 2.71
C PHE A 259 29.57 -10.48 3.20
N LYS A 260 30.26 -10.13 4.31
CA LYS A 260 31.33 -10.95 4.87
C LYS A 260 30.79 -12.15 5.63
N SER A 261 29.74 -11.92 6.42
CA SER A 261 29.07 -12.98 7.18
C SER A 261 27.89 -13.60 6.42
N HIS A 262 27.58 -13.11 5.21
CA HIS A 262 26.41 -13.52 4.41
C HIS A 262 25.08 -13.34 5.13
N HIS A 263 24.92 -12.25 5.91
CA HIS A 263 23.69 -11.99 6.69
C HIS A 263 23.02 -10.67 6.35
N LEU A 264 21.69 -10.71 6.42
CA LEU A 264 20.84 -9.52 6.46
C LEU A 264 20.37 -9.27 7.89
N ASN A 265 20.77 -8.12 8.46
CA ASN A 265 20.47 -7.71 9.82
C ASN A 265 19.61 -6.47 9.85
N PHE A 266 18.38 -6.57 10.33
CA PHE A 266 17.46 -5.43 10.38
C PHE A 266 16.40 -5.54 11.47
N ILE A 267 15.82 -4.41 11.87
CA ILE A 267 14.69 -4.37 12.82
C ILE A 267 13.38 -4.35 12.03
N GLN A 268 12.53 -5.34 12.26
CA GLN A 268 11.21 -5.39 11.63
C GLN A 268 10.34 -4.21 12.04
N SER A 269 9.84 -3.47 11.08
CA SER A 269 9.04 -2.25 11.33
C SER A 269 7.73 -2.50 12.08
N LYS A 270 7.09 -3.64 11.83
CA LYS A 270 5.80 -4.00 12.44
C LYS A 270 5.93 -4.57 13.85
N THR A 271 6.93 -5.40 14.09
CA THR A 271 7.08 -6.15 15.35
C THR A 271 8.19 -5.62 16.25
N LYS A 272 8.99 -4.67 15.74
CA LYS A 272 10.16 -4.09 16.42
C LYS A 272 11.21 -5.11 16.87
N LYS A 273 11.20 -6.31 16.29
CA LYS A 273 12.19 -7.37 16.57
C LYS A 273 13.38 -7.25 15.63
N ALA A 274 14.57 -7.43 16.19
CA ALA A 274 15.78 -7.63 15.42
C ALA A 274 15.72 -9.02 14.74
N ILE A 275 16.09 -9.08 13.47
CA ILE A 275 16.13 -10.29 12.65
C ILE A 275 17.48 -10.34 11.98
N SER A 276 18.10 -11.53 12.02
CA SER A 276 19.29 -11.88 11.25
C SER A 276 18.92 -13.06 10.34
N LEU A 277 19.11 -12.92 9.04
CA LEU A 277 18.80 -13.94 8.03
C LEU A 277 20.02 -14.22 7.18
N TYR A 278 20.36 -15.50 7.03
CA TYR A 278 21.43 -15.93 6.13
C TYR A 278 21.01 -15.74 4.67
N MET A 279 21.86 -15.13 3.88
CA MET A 279 21.69 -14.98 2.43
C MET A 279 22.32 -16.14 1.70
N THR A 280 21.53 -16.84 0.88
CA THR A 280 22.08 -17.82 -0.06
C THR A 280 22.83 -17.12 -1.19
N ALA A 281 23.74 -17.83 -1.86
CA ALA A 281 24.60 -17.25 -2.90
C ALA A 281 23.82 -16.52 -4.02
N ASP A 282 22.66 -17.02 -4.39
CA ASP A 282 21.79 -16.43 -5.41
C ASP A 282 21.14 -15.11 -4.95
N ILE A 283 20.76 -15.00 -3.67
CA ILE A 283 20.25 -13.76 -3.09
C ILE A 283 21.35 -12.70 -3.02
N GLU A 284 22.52 -13.11 -2.56
CA GLU A 284 23.68 -12.23 -2.48
C GLU A 284 24.10 -11.72 -3.86
N GLN A 285 24.16 -12.61 -4.85
CA GLN A 285 24.48 -12.24 -6.23
C GLN A 285 23.44 -11.28 -6.83
N ALA A 286 22.16 -11.52 -6.56
CA ALA A 286 21.09 -10.62 -7.03
C ALA A 286 21.19 -9.24 -6.40
N LEU A 287 21.51 -9.15 -5.10
CA LEU A 287 21.71 -7.88 -4.41
C LEU A 287 22.95 -7.14 -4.92
N LYS A 288 24.08 -7.81 -5.08
CA LYS A 288 25.30 -7.25 -5.65
C LYS A 288 25.06 -6.72 -7.06
N ASN A 289 24.45 -7.53 -7.92
CA ASN A 289 24.14 -7.14 -9.29
C ASN A 289 23.24 -5.89 -9.33
N TYR A 290 22.23 -5.79 -8.44
CA TYR A 290 21.43 -4.61 -8.39
C TYR A 290 22.19 -3.38 -7.90
N ILE A 291 22.96 -3.52 -6.83
CA ILE A 291 23.69 -2.40 -6.22
C ILE A 291 24.74 -1.84 -7.18
N GLU A 292 25.50 -2.70 -7.84
CA GLU A 292 26.62 -2.33 -8.69
C GLU A 292 26.20 -1.90 -10.09
N ASN A 293 25.21 -2.59 -10.70
CA ASN A 293 24.92 -2.46 -12.12
C ASN A 293 23.57 -1.77 -12.44
N ALA A 294 22.63 -1.73 -11.51
CA ALA A 294 21.27 -1.28 -11.82
C ALA A 294 20.73 -0.19 -10.89
N ARG A 295 21.33 0.01 -9.72
CA ARG A 295 20.85 1.01 -8.78
C ARG A 295 21.16 2.42 -9.27
N PRO A 296 20.16 3.34 -9.38
CA PRO A 296 20.42 4.72 -9.71
C PRO A 296 21.34 5.39 -8.68
N LYS A 297 22.26 6.27 -9.15
CA LYS A 297 23.09 7.10 -8.28
C LYS A 297 22.19 8.02 -7.45
N SER A 298 22.39 8.05 -6.15
CA SER A 298 21.56 8.80 -5.21
C SER A 298 22.17 8.85 -3.82
N ASP A 299 21.91 9.91 -3.07
CA ASP A 299 22.33 10.10 -1.67
C ASP A 299 21.47 9.28 -0.66
N TYR A 300 20.43 8.62 -1.12
CA TYR A 300 19.63 7.76 -0.26
C TYR A 300 20.42 6.54 0.20
N ASN A 301 20.50 6.33 1.50
CA ASN A 301 21.10 5.12 2.10
C ASN A 301 20.24 3.86 1.89
N THR A 302 18.98 4.02 1.46
CA THR A 302 18.07 2.91 1.15
C THR A 302 18.52 2.19 -0.11
N ILE A 303 18.52 0.85 -0.08
CA ILE A 303 18.98 0.02 -1.20
C ILE A 303 18.07 0.19 -2.41
N PHE A 304 16.78 -0.08 -2.26
CA PHE A 304 15.85 -0.15 -3.39
C PHE A 304 15.22 1.21 -3.72
N LEU A 305 15.55 1.71 -4.90
CA LEU A 305 15.10 3.00 -5.40
C LEU A 305 14.15 2.84 -6.59
N ARG A 306 13.41 3.91 -6.87
CA ARG A 306 12.70 4.04 -8.14
C ARG A 306 13.71 4.29 -9.26
N GLU A 307 13.42 3.75 -10.43
CA GLU A 307 14.22 3.97 -11.63
C GLU A 307 13.86 5.31 -12.31
N LEU A 308 12.58 5.65 -12.26
CA LEU A 308 12.09 6.89 -12.86
C LEU A 308 12.00 8.00 -11.83
N ALA A 309 12.33 9.20 -12.25
CA ALA A 309 12.29 10.41 -11.43
C ALA A 309 10.90 10.65 -10.78
N PRO A 310 10.88 11.19 -9.57
CA PRO A 310 12.05 11.47 -8.74
C PRO A 310 12.70 10.16 -8.24
N ILE A 311 14.04 10.13 -8.21
CA ILE A 311 14.81 8.99 -7.69
C ILE A 311 14.71 9.01 -6.17
N VAL A 312 13.83 8.19 -5.64
CA VAL A 312 13.52 8.07 -4.20
C VAL A 312 13.29 6.60 -3.85
N PRO A 313 13.27 6.22 -2.55
CA PRO A 313 12.98 4.86 -2.14
C PRO A 313 11.69 4.31 -2.77
N ILE A 314 11.74 3.06 -3.23
CA ILE A 314 10.58 2.41 -3.85
C ILE A 314 9.45 2.22 -2.83
N SER A 315 8.21 2.41 -3.26
CA SER A 315 7.06 2.21 -2.37
C SER A 315 6.61 0.74 -2.32
N THR A 316 6.02 0.34 -1.19
CA THR A 316 5.38 -0.98 -1.06
C THR A 316 4.29 -1.23 -2.09
N ALA A 317 3.61 -0.17 -2.54
CA ALA A 317 2.58 -0.25 -3.56
C ALA A 317 3.17 -0.58 -4.94
N ALA A 318 4.32 0.04 -5.29
CA ALA A 318 5.02 -0.25 -6.53
C ALA A 318 5.50 -1.70 -6.59
N VAL A 319 6.13 -2.20 -5.51
CA VAL A 319 6.55 -3.61 -5.42
C VAL A 319 5.35 -4.57 -5.55
N SER A 320 4.26 -4.27 -4.84
CA SER A 320 3.05 -5.09 -4.91
C SER A 320 2.43 -5.11 -6.32
N TYR A 321 2.48 -3.98 -7.03
CA TYR A 321 2.02 -3.89 -8.41
C TYR A 321 2.87 -4.74 -9.34
N GLN A 322 4.21 -4.67 -9.23
CA GLN A 322 5.13 -5.44 -10.06
C GLN A 322 4.91 -6.95 -9.87
N ILE A 323 4.90 -7.43 -8.63
CA ILE A 323 4.64 -8.86 -8.36
C ILE A 323 3.28 -9.29 -8.94
N LYS A 324 2.23 -8.49 -8.76
CA LYS A 324 0.90 -8.78 -9.31
C LYS A 324 0.92 -8.83 -10.85
N SER A 325 1.64 -7.93 -11.49
CA SER A 325 1.79 -7.88 -12.94
C SER A 325 2.50 -9.13 -13.47
N HIS A 326 3.63 -9.50 -12.85
CA HIS A 326 4.40 -10.69 -13.23
C HIS A 326 3.64 -12.00 -13.01
N LEU A 327 2.91 -12.14 -11.89
CA LEU A 327 2.03 -13.30 -11.67
C LEU A 327 1.03 -13.48 -12.81
N LYS A 328 0.46 -12.37 -13.33
CA LYS A 328 -0.45 -12.41 -14.46
C LYS A 328 0.26 -12.77 -15.77
N GLN A 329 1.41 -12.16 -16.04
CA GLN A 329 2.20 -12.40 -17.25
C GLN A 329 2.69 -13.84 -17.37
N CYS A 330 3.03 -14.46 -16.23
CA CYS A 330 3.44 -15.87 -16.18
C CYS A 330 2.27 -16.85 -16.36
N GLY A 331 1.03 -16.39 -16.46
CA GLY A 331 -0.14 -17.27 -16.53
C GLY A 331 -0.36 -18.08 -15.24
N ILE A 332 0.16 -17.60 -14.08
CA ILE A 332 -0.04 -18.28 -12.80
C ILE A 332 -1.50 -18.06 -12.36
N ASN A 333 -2.17 -19.15 -12.00
CA ASN A 333 -3.55 -19.06 -11.54
C ASN A 333 -3.63 -18.27 -10.22
N THR A 334 -4.26 -17.10 -10.29
CA THR A 334 -4.43 -16.20 -9.13
C THR A 334 -5.89 -16.08 -8.70
N VAL A 335 -6.79 -16.90 -9.22
CA VAL A 335 -8.22 -16.93 -8.82
C VAL A 335 -8.29 -17.33 -7.35
N ASN A 336 -9.01 -16.57 -6.57
CA ASN A 336 -9.13 -16.74 -5.11
C ASN A 336 -7.81 -16.73 -4.31
N LYS A 337 -6.66 -16.43 -4.96
CA LYS A 337 -5.36 -16.30 -4.29
C LYS A 337 -5.00 -14.83 -4.04
N LYS A 338 -4.31 -14.54 -2.94
CA LYS A 338 -3.70 -13.22 -2.70
C LYS A 338 -2.58 -12.98 -3.72
N ARG A 339 -2.50 -11.76 -4.27
CA ARG A 339 -1.61 -11.41 -5.38
C ARG A 339 -0.57 -10.39 -4.94
N GLY A 340 0.39 -10.80 -4.14
CA GLY A 340 1.39 -9.84 -3.69
C GLY A 340 2.43 -10.44 -2.76
N PRO A 341 3.37 -9.62 -2.25
CA PRO A 341 4.52 -10.10 -1.45
C PRO A 341 4.11 -10.92 -0.22
N HIS A 342 2.95 -10.62 0.36
CA HIS A 342 2.47 -11.38 1.52
C HIS A 342 2.11 -12.82 1.17
N ALA A 343 1.63 -13.07 -0.05
CA ALA A 343 1.36 -14.44 -0.50
C ALA A 343 2.64 -15.24 -0.68
N LEU A 344 3.72 -14.63 -1.19
CA LEU A 344 5.04 -15.28 -1.31
C LEU A 344 5.57 -15.71 0.07
N ARG A 345 5.49 -14.81 1.05
CA ARG A 345 5.85 -15.12 2.43
C ARG A 345 4.96 -16.23 3.04
N SER A 346 3.66 -16.25 2.74
CA SER A 346 2.76 -17.31 3.19
C SER A 346 3.11 -18.65 2.54
N SER A 347 3.49 -18.64 1.25
CA SER A 347 3.92 -19.83 0.52
C SER A 347 5.20 -20.40 1.11
N LEU A 348 6.19 -19.55 1.42
CA LEU A 348 7.40 -19.97 2.12
C LEU A 348 7.08 -20.62 3.47
N ALA A 349 6.24 -19.97 4.30
CA ALA A 349 5.85 -20.53 5.58
C ALA A 349 5.19 -21.91 5.45
N THR A 350 4.29 -22.06 4.47
CA THR A 350 3.62 -23.35 4.21
C THR A 350 4.61 -24.39 3.69
N SER A 351 5.51 -24.01 2.79
CA SER A 351 6.55 -24.92 2.32
C SER A 351 7.45 -25.42 3.45
N MET A 352 7.89 -24.54 4.37
CA MET A 352 8.67 -24.92 5.55
C MET A 352 7.91 -25.90 6.45
N VAL A 353 6.61 -25.65 6.69
CA VAL A 353 5.76 -26.58 7.48
C VAL A 353 5.63 -27.93 6.80
N ASN A 354 5.38 -27.95 5.49
CA ASN A 354 5.25 -29.19 4.72
C ASN A 354 6.59 -29.98 4.64
N SER A 355 7.73 -29.27 4.75
CA SER A 355 9.06 -29.87 4.86
C SER A 355 9.41 -30.30 6.30
N ASN A 356 8.45 -30.44 7.18
CA ASN A 356 8.61 -30.86 8.57
C ASN A 356 9.49 -29.94 9.46
N ILE A 357 9.68 -28.68 9.05
CA ILE A 357 10.33 -27.69 9.90
C ILE A 357 9.38 -27.32 11.06
N SER A 358 9.94 -27.30 12.27
CA SER A 358 9.12 -27.02 13.46
C SER A 358 8.44 -25.67 13.37
N TYR A 359 7.20 -25.57 13.87
CA TYR A 359 6.43 -24.31 13.87
C TYR A 359 7.19 -23.17 14.59
N GLU A 360 7.97 -23.50 15.59
CA GLU A 360 8.75 -22.50 16.30
C GLU A 360 9.90 -21.95 15.44
N ALA A 361 10.58 -22.80 14.69
CA ALA A 361 11.61 -22.37 13.73
C ALA A 361 11.00 -21.47 12.63
N VAL A 362 9.86 -21.85 12.06
CA VAL A 362 9.12 -21.01 11.10
C VAL A 362 8.76 -19.67 11.71
N ARG A 363 8.30 -19.66 12.97
CA ARG A 363 7.97 -18.42 13.69
C ARG A 363 9.19 -17.53 13.89
N LYS A 364 10.34 -18.10 14.27
CA LYS A 364 11.59 -17.37 14.47
C LYS A 364 12.07 -16.75 13.16
N VAL A 365 12.17 -17.53 12.10
CA VAL A 365 12.62 -17.07 10.77
C VAL A 365 11.73 -15.93 10.25
N LEU A 366 10.42 -16.07 10.39
CA LEU A 366 9.49 -15.06 9.92
C LEU A 366 9.33 -13.88 10.90
N GLY A 367 9.82 -13.97 12.14
CA GLY A 367 9.68 -12.92 13.16
C GLY A 367 8.21 -12.66 13.55
N HIS A 368 7.42 -13.74 13.74
CA HIS A 368 6.06 -13.64 14.25
C HIS A 368 6.06 -13.50 15.78
N THR A 369 5.37 -12.49 16.29
CA THR A 369 5.22 -12.28 17.75
C THR A 369 4.07 -13.08 18.33
N ASN A 370 2.96 -13.21 17.57
CA ASN A 370 1.78 -13.92 18.02
C ASN A 370 1.89 -15.42 17.66
N PRO A 371 1.87 -16.34 18.65
CA PRO A 371 1.91 -17.77 18.39
C PRO A 371 0.74 -18.26 17.52
N ASN A 372 -0.42 -17.63 17.65
CA ASN A 372 -1.64 -18.03 16.92
C ASN A 372 -1.57 -17.81 15.40
N VAL A 373 -0.59 -17.04 14.91
CA VAL A 373 -0.38 -16.90 13.46
C VAL A 373 0.00 -18.24 12.82
N ILE A 374 0.69 -19.09 13.55
CA ILE A 374 1.08 -20.44 13.10
C ILE A 374 -0.11 -21.35 12.89
N ASN A 375 -1.18 -21.20 13.68
CA ASN A 375 -2.40 -22.02 13.51
C ASN A 375 -3.00 -21.88 12.11
N SER A 376 -2.71 -20.78 11.41
CA SER A 376 -3.14 -20.60 10.02
C SER A 376 -2.37 -21.49 9.05
N TYR A 377 -1.10 -21.78 9.35
CA TYR A 377 -0.24 -22.67 8.53
C TYR A 377 -0.40 -24.13 8.92
N ALA A 378 -0.59 -24.42 10.20
CA ALA A 378 -0.87 -25.77 10.69
C ALA A 378 -2.13 -26.37 10.05
N LYS A 379 -3.13 -25.55 9.75
CA LYS A 379 -4.35 -25.99 9.05
C LYS A 379 -4.12 -26.42 7.60
N LEU A 380 -2.96 -26.17 7.03
CA LEU A 380 -2.57 -26.57 5.67
C LEU A 380 -1.75 -27.87 5.66
N ASP A 381 -1.34 -28.36 6.83
CA ASP A 381 -0.63 -29.63 7.00
C ASP A 381 -1.64 -30.80 7.11
N ILE A 382 -2.28 -31.08 5.97
CA ILE A 382 -3.35 -32.08 5.90
C ILE A 382 -2.85 -33.45 6.31
N GLU A 383 -1.62 -33.82 5.98
CA GLU A 383 -1.06 -35.14 6.32
C GLU A 383 -0.90 -35.32 7.84
N LYS A 384 -0.40 -34.29 8.54
CA LYS A 384 -0.33 -34.33 10.01
C LYS A 384 -1.73 -34.29 10.65
N LEU A 385 -2.68 -33.57 10.05
CA LEU A 385 -4.06 -33.57 10.52
C LEU A 385 -4.73 -34.95 10.34
N ARG A 386 -4.42 -35.69 9.28
CA ARG A 386 -4.91 -37.06 9.06
C ARG A 386 -4.46 -38.01 10.14
N ILE A 387 -3.22 -37.85 10.66
CA ILE A 387 -2.72 -38.70 11.77
C ILE A 387 -3.56 -38.49 13.05
N CYS A 388 -4.08 -37.26 13.22
CA CYS A 388 -4.93 -36.91 14.36
C CYS A 388 -6.42 -37.23 14.12
N ALA A 389 -6.81 -37.68 12.93
CA ALA A 389 -8.20 -37.96 12.62
C ALA A 389 -8.63 -39.26 13.32
N LEU A 390 -9.78 -39.23 13.97
CA LEU A 390 -10.42 -40.42 14.47
C LEU A 390 -10.79 -41.34 13.29
N LYS A 391 -10.62 -42.64 13.46
CA LYS A 391 -11.11 -43.59 12.45
C LYS A 391 -12.61 -43.38 12.33
N PRO A 392 -13.16 -43.14 11.13
CA PRO A 392 -14.61 -43.05 10.98
C PRO A 392 -15.25 -44.39 11.39
N PRO A 393 -16.43 -44.37 12.00
CA PRO A 393 -17.14 -45.58 12.26
C PRO A 393 -17.41 -46.32 10.94
N VAL A 394 -17.43 -47.65 10.98
CA VAL A 394 -17.74 -48.44 9.80
C VAL A 394 -19.13 -48.04 9.31
N PRO A 395 -19.30 -47.63 8.06
CA PRO A 395 -20.60 -47.25 7.55
C PRO A 395 -21.58 -48.45 7.62
N THR A 396 -22.81 -48.18 8.03
CA THR A 396 -23.88 -49.20 8.13
C THR A 396 -25.12 -48.73 7.37
N GLY A 397 -25.98 -49.66 7.00
CA GLY A 397 -27.24 -49.37 6.33
C GLY A 397 -27.09 -48.70 4.96
N ASN A 398 -27.94 -47.75 4.65
CA ASN A 398 -27.96 -47.07 3.34
C ASN A 398 -26.64 -46.35 2.98
N LEU A 399 -25.86 -45.91 3.95
CA LEU A 399 -24.56 -45.30 3.69
C LEU A 399 -23.52 -46.32 3.26
N ALA A 400 -23.52 -47.53 3.82
CA ALA A 400 -22.68 -48.63 3.38
C ALA A 400 -23.00 -49.04 1.94
N ALA A 401 -24.27 -49.24 1.63
CA ALA A 401 -24.74 -49.59 0.30
C ALA A 401 -24.39 -48.50 -0.75
N PHE A 402 -24.50 -47.22 -0.39
CA PHE A 402 -24.12 -46.11 -1.27
C PHE A 402 -22.61 -46.08 -1.57
N LEU A 403 -21.78 -46.36 -0.56
CA LEU A 403 -20.32 -46.37 -0.73
C LEU A 403 -19.81 -47.59 -1.50
N GLU A 404 -20.48 -48.74 -1.38
CA GLU A 404 -20.19 -49.96 -2.12
C GLU A 404 -20.61 -49.86 -3.60
N GLY A 405 -21.68 -49.13 -3.91
CA GLY A 405 -22.14 -48.89 -5.28
C GLY A 405 -21.31 -47.84 -6.10
N TYR A 406 -20.30 -47.24 -5.50
CA TYR A 406 -19.39 -46.30 -6.20
C TYR A 406 -18.08 -46.94 -6.67
N ASN A 407 -17.94 -48.25 -6.58
CA ASN A 407 -16.76 -49.03 -6.98
C ASN A 407 -16.97 -49.83 -8.28
N ASP A 408 -18.00 -49.50 -9.08
CA ASP A 408 -18.18 -50.03 -10.43
C ASP A 408 -17.81 -49.00 -11.52
#